data_c2d67efcc4957d0f4faffddc45aae34f
#
_entry.id   c2d67efcc4957d0f4faffddc45aae34f
#
_cell.length_a   1.000
_cell.length_b   1.000
_cell.length_c   1.000
_cell.angle_alpha   90.00
_cell.angle_beta   90.00
_cell.angle_gamma   90.00
#
_symmetry.space_group_name_H-M   'P 1'
#
loop_
_entity.id
_entity.type
_entity.pdbx_description
1 polymer ?
#
loop_
_entity_poly.entity_id
_entity_poly.type
_entity_poly.pdbx_seq_one_letter_code
_entity_poly.pdbx_strand_id
1 'polypeptide(L)'
;AYELWFKQILTEVESITDIFAKDSVPEQQIAVAVGRLHRINRIFELLIQQFGILETMTSLDFMDFRDFLHPASGFQSAQFRVLETTLGLLDSNRVNPTYVKNLDPADAEKLTNAASKPSLFTLVEQWLEKMPFQETENYSFWKDYKKVIQATFEKDRNDLRHNSYIPEPERNQSIERIDKMEEGFNALFDPNLYSQITDRRMSQRATLATIFISLYREYPLLQLPFQFLNTLVEMDENFTMWRYRHSIMTSRMIGARIGTGGSSGSDYLAKTSIKQRVFVDIKNVSGMLIPRNVIPPLPQEIVGKLSFVFEM
;
A
#
# COMPACT_ATOMS: atom_id res chain seq x y z
N ALA A 1 -9.45 -17.10 17.79
CA ALA A 1 -9.91 -15.71 17.70
C ALA A 1 -9.45 -15.06 16.39
N TYR A 2 -8.14 -15.08 16.05
CA TYR A 2 -7.63 -14.44 14.82
C TYR A 2 -8.28 -14.97 13.55
N GLU A 3 -8.52 -16.26 13.40
CA GLU A 3 -9.13 -16.87 12.23
C GLU A 3 -10.57 -16.36 11.97
N LEU A 4 -11.33 -16.04 13.01
CA LEU A 4 -12.67 -15.43 12.87
C LEU A 4 -12.57 -14.00 12.33
N TRP A 5 -11.59 -13.24 12.79
CA TRP A 5 -11.33 -11.89 12.27
C TRP A 5 -10.79 -11.91 10.86
N PHE A 6 -9.90 -12.84 10.51
CA PHE A 6 -9.43 -13.01 9.14
C PHE A 6 -10.57 -13.38 8.19
N LYS A 7 -11.51 -14.22 8.63
CA LYS A 7 -12.73 -14.51 7.86
C LYS A 7 -13.55 -13.24 7.60
N GLN A 8 -13.74 -12.41 8.62
CA GLN A 8 -14.48 -11.15 8.46
C GLN A 8 -13.74 -10.18 7.52
N ILE A 9 -12.44 -10.01 7.71
CA ILE A 9 -11.60 -9.16 6.82
C ILE A 9 -11.69 -9.67 5.38
N LEU A 10 -11.59 -10.98 5.16
CA LEU A 10 -11.67 -11.58 3.83
C LEU A 10 -13.03 -11.28 3.17
N THR A 11 -14.13 -11.42 3.91
CA THR A 11 -15.48 -11.07 3.42
C THR A 11 -15.57 -9.59 2.99
N GLU A 12 -14.99 -8.66 3.76
CA GLU A 12 -14.97 -7.24 3.39
C GLU A 12 -14.10 -7.00 2.15
N VAL A 13 -12.92 -7.63 2.06
CA VAL A 13 -12.01 -7.51 0.90
C VAL A 13 -12.65 -8.08 -0.36
N GLU A 14 -13.25 -9.26 -0.29
CA GLU A 14 -13.97 -9.88 -1.43
C GLU A 14 -15.08 -8.95 -1.94
N SER A 15 -15.86 -8.36 -1.03
CA SER A 15 -16.89 -7.40 -1.43
C SER A 15 -16.33 -6.13 -2.08
N ILE A 16 -15.17 -5.63 -1.64
CA ILE A 16 -14.50 -4.51 -2.31
C ILE A 16 -14.02 -4.96 -3.70
N THR A 17 -13.44 -6.15 -3.79
CA THR A 17 -12.98 -6.75 -5.05
C THR A 17 -14.13 -6.86 -6.06
N ASP A 18 -15.30 -7.32 -5.63
CA ASP A 18 -16.51 -7.42 -6.46
C ASP A 18 -17.02 -6.05 -6.95
N ILE A 19 -16.82 -4.99 -6.17
CA ILE A 19 -17.14 -3.62 -6.59
C ILE A 19 -16.24 -3.20 -7.74
N PHE A 20 -14.92 -3.38 -7.60
CA PHE A 20 -13.92 -2.95 -8.58
C PHE A 20 -13.78 -3.89 -9.79
N ALA A 21 -14.32 -5.11 -9.72
CA ALA A 21 -14.36 -6.04 -10.84
C ALA A 21 -15.41 -5.67 -11.91
N LYS A 22 -16.25 -4.67 -11.67
CA LYS A 22 -17.26 -4.21 -12.62
C LYS A 22 -16.66 -3.28 -13.68
N ASP A 23 -17.28 -3.18 -14.84
CA ASP A 23 -16.84 -2.31 -15.93
C ASP A 23 -16.79 -0.83 -15.54
N SER A 24 -17.66 -0.41 -14.60
CA SER A 24 -17.70 0.93 -14.02
C SER A 24 -17.89 0.87 -12.51
N VAL A 25 -17.26 1.78 -11.79
CA VAL A 25 -17.38 1.92 -10.33
C VAL A 25 -18.04 3.28 -10.04
N PRO A 26 -19.35 3.30 -9.76
CA PRO A 26 -20.06 4.52 -9.36
C PRO A 26 -19.52 5.06 -8.03
N GLU A 27 -19.60 6.39 -7.83
CA GLU A 27 -19.09 7.07 -6.64
C GLU A 27 -19.68 6.50 -5.33
N GLN A 28 -20.98 6.17 -5.32
CA GLN A 28 -21.62 5.52 -4.17
C GLN A 28 -20.97 4.19 -3.81
N GLN A 29 -20.46 3.44 -4.77
CA GLN A 29 -19.76 2.18 -4.53
C GLN A 29 -18.36 2.41 -3.97
N ILE A 30 -17.69 3.51 -4.34
CA ILE A 30 -16.42 3.91 -3.72
C ILE A 30 -16.65 4.24 -2.24
N ALA A 31 -17.73 4.94 -1.90
CA ALA A 31 -18.12 5.22 -0.51
C ALA A 31 -18.34 3.92 0.31
N VAL A 32 -19.00 2.92 -0.29
CA VAL A 32 -19.17 1.60 0.33
C VAL A 32 -17.82 0.93 0.56
N ALA A 33 -16.91 0.96 -0.43
CA ALA A 33 -15.57 0.38 -0.32
C ALA A 33 -14.75 1.06 0.79
N VAL A 34 -14.80 2.39 0.90
CA VAL A 34 -14.17 3.16 1.98
C VAL A 34 -14.70 2.71 3.34
N GLY A 35 -16.01 2.59 3.51
CA GLY A 35 -16.62 2.11 4.76
C GLY A 35 -16.17 0.70 5.15
N ARG A 36 -15.98 -0.19 4.17
CA ARG A 36 -15.46 -1.55 4.39
C ARG A 36 -13.98 -1.54 4.79
N LEU A 37 -13.15 -0.74 4.11
CA LEU A 37 -11.74 -0.57 4.47
C LEU A 37 -11.58 0.00 5.87
N HIS A 38 -12.38 0.98 6.28
CA HIS A 38 -12.38 1.48 7.66
C HIS A 38 -12.68 0.36 8.66
N ARG A 39 -13.63 -0.52 8.37
CA ARG A 39 -13.92 -1.67 9.25
C ARG A 39 -12.74 -2.63 9.32
N ILE A 40 -12.09 -2.94 8.20
CA ILE A 40 -10.89 -3.76 8.15
C ILE A 40 -9.79 -3.16 9.03
N ASN A 41 -9.53 -1.86 8.91
CA ASN A 41 -8.51 -1.16 9.70
C ASN A 41 -8.82 -1.23 11.20
N ARG A 42 -10.06 -1.02 11.62
CA ARG A 42 -10.48 -1.18 13.03
C ARG A 42 -10.30 -2.60 13.55
N ILE A 43 -10.56 -3.61 12.72
CA ILE A 43 -10.29 -5.01 13.07
C ILE A 43 -8.79 -5.22 13.28
N PHE A 44 -7.94 -4.72 12.38
CA PHE A 44 -6.49 -4.85 12.54
C PHE A 44 -5.96 -4.15 13.79
N GLU A 45 -6.45 -2.95 14.11
CA GLU A 45 -6.11 -2.27 15.36
C GLU A 45 -6.40 -3.15 16.59
N LEU A 46 -7.58 -3.80 16.62
CA LEU A 46 -7.94 -4.75 17.67
C LEU A 46 -6.99 -5.96 17.69
N LEU A 47 -6.68 -6.55 16.52
CA LEU A 47 -5.76 -7.69 16.42
C LEU A 47 -4.34 -7.35 16.89
N ILE A 48 -3.87 -6.13 16.63
CA ILE A 48 -2.57 -5.63 17.10
C ILE A 48 -2.60 -5.48 18.64
N GLN A 49 -3.68 -4.96 19.21
CA GLN A 49 -3.82 -4.82 20.67
C GLN A 49 -3.90 -6.16 21.38
N GLN A 50 -4.48 -7.20 20.77
CA GLN A 50 -4.59 -8.54 21.35
C GLN A 50 -3.21 -9.17 21.65
N PHE A 51 -2.14 -8.78 20.95
CA PHE A 51 -0.79 -9.24 21.32
C PHE A 51 -0.42 -8.86 22.75
N GLY A 52 -0.85 -7.68 23.22
CA GLY A 52 -0.62 -7.26 24.61
C GLY A 52 -1.22 -8.21 25.66
N ILE A 53 -2.34 -8.87 25.33
CA ILE A 53 -2.93 -9.90 26.22
C ILE A 53 -2.07 -11.16 26.19
N LEU A 54 -1.65 -11.62 25.00
CA LEU A 54 -0.81 -12.82 24.88
C LEU A 54 0.55 -12.62 25.53
N GLU A 55 1.10 -11.41 25.47
CA GLU A 55 2.39 -11.04 26.06
C GLU A 55 2.37 -10.97 27.61
N THR A 56 1.23 -11.10 28.26
CA THR A 56 1.14 -11.27 29.73
C THR A 56 1.63 -12.65 30.16
N MET A 57 1.63 -13.64 29.27
CA MET A 57 2.21 -14.95 29.48
C MET A 57 3.75 -14.85 29.48
N THR A 58 4.40 -15.54 30.41
CA THR A 58 5.86 -15.63 30.43
C THR A 58 6.39 -16.68 29.44
N SER A 59 7.66 -16.60 29.07
CA SER A 59 8.29 -17.64 28.24
C SER A 59 8.27 -19.01 28.90
N LEU A 60 8.33 -19.07 30.24
CA LEU A 60 8.27 -20.33 31.01
C LEU A 60 6.88 -20.95 30.90
N ASP A 61 5.83 -20.16 31.16
CA ASP A 61 4.44 -20.62 31.03
C ASP A 61 4.15 -21.15 29.61
N PHE A 62 4.68 -20.46 28.56
CA PHE A 62 4.55 -20.94 27.20
C PHE A 62 5.27 -22.26 26.95
N MET A 63 6.46 -22.47 27.53
CA MET A 63 7.22 -23.71 27.38
C MET A 63 6.51 -24.90 28.00
N ASP A 64 5.73 -24.71 29.07
CA ASP A 64 5.04 -25.78 29.77
C ASP A 64 3.98 -26.47 28.89
N PHE A 65 3.41 -25.77 27.92
CA PHE A 65 2.40 -26.35 27.03
C PHE A 65 2.80 -26.37 25.54
N ARG A 66 3.95 -25.81 25.17
CA ARG A 66 4.40 -25.70 23.77
C ARG A 66 4.36 -27.02 23.02
N ASP A 67 4.73 -28.13 23.66
CA ASP A 67 4.79 -29.43 23.02
C ASP A 67 3.40 -29.96 22.66
N PHE A 68 2.36 -29.54 23.38
CA PHE A 68 0.97 -29.88 23.08
C PHE A 68 0.43 -29.15 21.84
N LEU A 69 1.11 -28.11 21.38
CA LEU A 69 0.72 -27.38 20.15
C LEU A 69 1.19 -28.10 18.88
N HIS A 70 2.14 -29.02 18.96
CA HIS A 70 2.62 -29.75 17.80
C HIS A 70 1.51 -30.69 17.26
N PRO A 71 1.27 -30.77 15.92
CA PRO A 71 2.01 -30.17 14.81
C PRO A 71 1.46 -28.81 14.31
N ALA A 72 0.69 -28.08 15.10
CA ALA A 72 0.11 -26.81 14.70
C ALA A 72 1.18 -25.75 14.35
N SER A 73 0.96 -25.02 13.28
CA SER A 73 1.85 -23.96 12.79
C SER A 73 1.05 -22.80 12.21
N GLY A 74 1.54 -21.57 12.38
CA GLY A 74 1.00 -20.38 11.72
C GLY A 74 1.05 -20.45 10.19
N PHE A 75 1.85 -21.35 9.61
CA PHE A 75 1.85 -21.62 8.17
C PHE A 75 0.55 -22.28 7.69
N GLN A 76 -0.25 -22.87 8.59
CA GLN A 76 -1.52 -23.51 8.31
C GLN A 76 -2.71 -22.52 8.30
N SER A 77 -2.51 -21.24 8.59
CA SER A 77 -3.57 -20.22 8.45
C SER A 77 -3.88 -19.97 6.98
N ALA A 78 -4.75 -20.78 6.41
CA ALA A 78 -5.17 -20.68 5.01
C ALA A 78 -5.89 -19.36 4.73
N GLN A 79 -6.76 -18.89 5.64
CA GLN A 79 -7.49 -17.62 5.48
C GLN A 79 -6.54 -16.44 5.35
N PHE A 80 -5.49 -16.39 6.16
CA PHE A 80 -4.50 -15.31 6.05
C PHE A 80 -3.77 -15.35 4.70
N ARG A 81 -3.45 -16.54 4.18
CA ARG A 81 -2.82 -16.71 2.85
C ARG A 81 -3.75 -16.33 1.71
N VAL A 82 -5.01 -16.73 1.78
CA VAL A 82 -6.04 -16.32 0.83
C VAL A 82 -6.20 -14.81 0.85
N LEU A 83 -6.24 -14.18 2.02
CA LEU A 83 -6.33 -12.74 2.17
C LEU A 83 -5.15 -12.02 1.50
N GLU A 84 -3.91 -12.44 1.76
CA GLU A 84 -2.71 -11.89 1.10
C GLU A 84 -2.80 -12.00 -0.44
N THR A 85 -3.27 -13.13 -0.95
CA THR A 85 -3.42 -13.38 -2.39
C THR A 85 -4.52 -12.53 -3.00
N THR A 86 -5.68 -12.44 -2.35
CA THR A 86 -6.81 -11.60 -2.80
C THR A 86 -6.45 -10.12 -2.83
N LEU A 87 -5.65 -9.65 -1.87
CA LEU A 87 -5.11 -8.29 -1.89
C LEU A 87 -4.12 -8.07 -3.05
N GLY A 88 -3.37 -9.09 -3.44
CA GLY A 88 -2.42 -9.05 -4.55
C GLY A 88 -0.96 -9.12 -4.13
N LEU A 89 -0.63 -9.74 -3.00
CA LEU A 89 0.76 -9.99 -2.64
C LEU A 89 1.40 -10.91 -3.68
N LEU A 90 2.50 -10.46 -4.31
CA LEU A 90 3.24 -11.25 -5.28
C LEU A 90 4.00 -12.40 -4.60
N ASP A 91 4.06 -13.54 -5.27
CA ASP A 91 4.83 -14.69 -4.76
C ASP A 91 6.34 -14.40 -4.68
N SER A 92 6.87 -13.54 -5.57
CA SER A 92 8.25 -13.04 -5.50
C SER A 92 8.56 -12.26 -4.22
N ASN A 93 7.56 -11.63 -3.61
CA ASN A 93 7.70 -10.89 -2.36
C ASN A 93 7.52 -11.78 -1.12
N ARG A 94 7.11 -13.03 -1.29
CA ARG A 94 6.96 -13.98 -0.18
C ARG A 94 8.31 -14.47 0.30
N VAL A 95 8.53 -14.42 1.61
CA VAL A 95 9.77 -14.91 2.24
C VAL A 95 9.90 -16.45 2.11
N ASN A 96 8.76 -17.16 2.10
CA ASN A 96 8.72 -18.61 1.85
C ASN A 96 7.64 -18.92 0.80
N PRO A 97 7.98 -19.05 -0.49
CA PRO A 97 7.00 -19.37 -1.53
C PRO A 97 6.51 -20.83 -1.49
N THR A 98 7.17 -21.72 -0.74
CA THR A 98 6.82 -23.15 -0.69
C THR A 98 5.82 -23.51 0.42
N TYR A 99 5.26 -22.52 1.11
CA TYR A 99 4.30 -22.73 2.21
C TYR A 99 3.06 -23.52 1.80
N VAL A 100 2.67 -23.50 0.53
CA VAL A 100 1.52 -24.25 -0.01
C VAL A 100 1.64 -25.75 0.26
N LYS A 101 2.86 -26.29 0.34
CA LYS A 101 3.10 -27.71 0.63
C LYS A 101 2.68 -28.11 2.06
N ASN A 102 2.47 -27.14 2.94
CA ASN A 102 2.08 -27.35 4.33
C ASN A 102 0.57 -27.18 4.57
N LEU A 103 -0.21 -26.84 3.52
CA LEU A 103 -1.66 -26.71 3.57
C LEU A 103 -2.31 -28.06 3.30
N ASP A 104 -3.49 -28.27 3.89
CA ASP A 104 -4.31 -29.41 3.46
C ASP A 104 -4.87 -29.19 2.04
N PRO A 105 -5.31 -30.24 1.35
CA PRO A 105 -5.78 -30.12 -0.03
C PRO A 105 -6.92 -29.14 -0.24
N ALA A 106 -7.88 -29.06 0.71
CA ALA A 106 -9.03 -28.17 0.60
C ALA A 106 -8.60 -26.69 0.75
N ASP A 107 -7.62 -26.40 1.60
CA ASP A 107 -7.08 -25.07 1.78
C ASP A 107 -6.15 -24.66 0.63
N ALA A 108 -5.40 -25.59 0.07
CA ALA A 108 -4.63 -25.36 -1.16
C ALA A 108 -5.54 -25.02 -2.35
N GLU A 109 -6.70 -25.68 -2.47
CA GLU A 109 -7.71 -25.36 -3.48
C GLU A 109 -8.29 -23.95 -3.31
N LYS A 110 -8.64 -23.53 -2.09
CA LYS A 110 -9.11 -22.16 -1.81
C LYS A 110 -8.09 -21.11 -2.24
N LEU A 111 -6.81 -21.36 -1.98
CA LEU A 111 -5.73 -20.47 -2.37
C LEU A 111 -5.57 -20.42 -3.90
N THR A 112 -5.62 -21.56 -4.58
CA THR A 112 -5.56 -21.63 -6.04
C THR A 112 -6.74 -20.88 -6.67
N ASN A 113 -7.93 -21.03 -6.12
CA ASN A 113 -9.13 -20.32 -6.56
C ASN A 113 -9.00 -18.79 -6.35
N ALA A 114 -8.41 -18.35 -5.23
CA ALA A 114 -8.13 -16.93 -5.02
C ALA A 114 -7.09 -16.40 -6.01
N ALA A 115 -6.04 -17.15 -6.29
CA ALA A 115 -4.98 -16.77 -7.22
C ALA A 115 -5.43 -16.73 -8.70
N SER A 116 -6.50 -17.45 -9.06
CA SER A 116 -7.06 -17.43 -10.42
C SER A 116 -7.89 -16.19 -10.75
N LYS A 117 -8.24 -15.39 -9.73
CA LYS A 117 -9.02 -14.15 -9.86
C LYS A 117 -8.11 -12.93 -9.89
N PRO A 118 -8.54 -11.82 -10.54
CA PRO A 118 -7.84 -10.54 -10.40
C PRO A 118 -7.78 -10.11 -8.93
N SER A 119 -6.60 -9.70 -8.48
CA SER A 119 -6.42 -9.20 -7.12
C SER A 119 -7.00 -7.80 -6.95
N LEU A 120 -7.25 -7.40 -5.68
CA LEU A 120 -7.68 -6.03 -5.39
C LEU A 120 -6.68 -4.99 -5.93
N PHE A 121 -5.37 -5.24 -5.80
CA PHE A 121 -4.34 -4.36 -6.38
C PHE A 121 -4.55 -4.19 -7.90
N THR A 122 -4.70 -5.28 -8.64
CA THR A 122 -4.89 -5.23 -10.10
C THR A 122 -6.16 -4.47 -10.49
N LEU A 123 -7.25 -4.68 -9.78
CA LEU A 123 -8.52 -3.99 -10.05
C LEU A 123 -8.47 -2.50 -9.72
N VAL A 124 -7.81 -2.13 -8.63
CA VAL A 124 -7.58 -0.72 -8.26
C VAL A 124 -6.68 -0.03 -9.29
N GLU A 125 -5.63 -0.70 -9.75
CA GLU A 125 -4.76 -0.20 -10.82
C GLU A 125 -5.57 0.06 -12.10
N GLN A 126 -6.38 -0.90 -12.56
CA GLN A 126 -7.25 -0.74 -13.73
C GLN A 126 -8.27 0.37 -13.58
N TRP A 127 -8.81 0.57 -12.38
CA TRP A 127 -9.70 1.69 -12.08
C TRP A 127 -8.97 3.03 -12.16
N LEU A 128 -7.77 3.13 -11.60
CA LEU A 128 -6.93 4.33 -11.68
C LEU A 128 -6.54 4.67 -13.12
N GLU A 129 -6.26 3.69 -13.96
CA GLU A 129 -5.94 3.89 -15.38
C GLU A 129 -7.08 4.53 -16.18
N LYS A 130 -8.33 4.39 -15.71
CA LYS A 130 -9.53 4.99 -16.31
C LYS A 130 -9.81 6.41 -15.79
N MET A 131 -8.96 6.96 -14.91
CA MET A 131 -9.15 8.27 -14.30
C MET A 131 -9.19 9.38 -15.37
N PRO A 132 -10.33 10.10 -15.50
CA PRO A 132 -10.45 11.21 -16.45
C PRO A 132 -9.77 12.49 -15.90
N PHE A 133 -9.90 13.60 -16.64
CA PHE A 133 -9.54 14.97 -16.24
C PHE A 133 -8.05 15.33 -16.27
N GLN A 134 -7.16 14.40 -16.55
CA GLN A 134 -5.72 14.67 -16.58
C GLN A 134 -5.29 15.33 -17.89
N GLU A 135 -5.98 14.98 -18.99
CA GLU A 135 -5.71 15.48 -20.33
C GLU A 135 -7.03 15.68 -21.10
N THR A 136 -7.09 16.75 -21.87
CA THR A 136 -8.13 17.05 -22.88
C THR A 136 -7.45 17.51 -24.16
N GLU A 137 -8.22 17.76 -25.25
CA GLU A 137 -7.65 18.24 -26.51
C GLU A 137 -6.78 19.51 -26.35
N ASN A 138 -7.16 20.40 -25.43
CA ASN A 138 -6.51 21.69 -25.22
C ASN A 138 -5.75 21.82 -23.88
N TYR A 139 -5.73 20.77 -23.07
CA TYR A 139 -5.13 20.83 -21.74
C TYR A 139 -4.41 19.53 -21.39
N SER A 140 -3.20 19.65 -20.87
CA SER A 140 -2.46 18.55 -20.27
C SER A 140 -1.92 18.99 -18.91
N PHE A 141 -2.49 18.43 -17.84
CA PHE A 141 -2.02 18.64 -16.48
C PHE A 141 -0.52 18.35 -16.34
N TRP A 142 -0.05 17.31 -17.00
CA TRP A 142 1.33 16.83 -16.86
C TRP A 142 2.36 17.78 -17.40
N LYS A 143 2.03 18.57 -18.42
CA LYS A 143 2.93 19.62 -18.94
C LYS A 143 3.17 20.71 -17.90
N ASP A 144 2.12 21.14 -17.22
CA ASP A 144 2.22 22.21 -16.23
C ASP A 144 2.80 21.68 -14.92
N TYR A 145 2.44 20.49 -14.50
CA TYR A 145 3.04 19.82 -13.35
C TYR A 145 4.56 19.63 -13.52
N LYS A 146 5.01 19.16 -14.70
CA LYS A 146 6.44 19.00 -14.99
C LYS A 146 7.20 20.32 -14.91
N LYS A 147 6.64 21.42 -15.43
CA LYS A 147 7.25 22.76 -15.33
C LYS A 147 7.42 23.20 -13.87
N VAL A 148 6.38 23.02 -13.05
CA VAL A 148 6.44 23.40 -11.64
C VAL A 148 7.48 22.59 -10.88
N ILE A 149 7.57 21.30 -11.13
CA ILE A 149 8.58 20.45 -10.49
C ILE A 149 9.99 20.84 -10.91
N GLN A 150 10.24 21.07 -12.20
CA GLN A 150 11.54 21.52 -12.68
C GLN A 150 11.94 22.85 -12.03
N ALA A 151 11.01 23.81 -11.95
CA ALA A 151 11.25 25.08 -11.25
C ALA A 151 11.53 24.88 -9.75
N THR A 152 10.88 23.91 -9.11
CA THR A 152 11.11 23.59 -7.69
C THR A 152 12.50 23.03 -7.48
N PHE A 153 12.93 22.04 -8.28
CA PHE A 153 14.28 21.48 -8.18
C PHE A 153 15.37 22.52 -8.45
N GLU A 154 15.17 23.41 -9.44
CA GLU A 154 16.12 24.47 -9.72
C GLU A 154 16.22 25.46 -8.55
N LYS A 155 15.09 25.83 -7.96
CA LYS A 155 15.07 26.66 -6.74
C LYS A 155 15.83 25.99 -5.59
N ASP A 156 15.54 24.70 -5.30
CA ASP A 156 16.19 23.98 -4.21
C ASP A 156 17.70 23.87 -4.42
N ARG A 157 18.15 23.64 -5.66
CA ARG A 157 19.59 23.67 -6.01
C ARG A 157 20.21 25.04 -5.75
N ASN A 158 19.53 26.11 -6.15
CA ASN A 158 20.01 27.46 -5.95
C ASN A 158 20.06 27.85 -4.48
N ASP A 159 19.03 27.50 -3.70
CA ASP A 159 19.01 27.72 -2.27
C ASP A 159 20.17 27.00 -1.56
N LEU A 160 20.47 25.75 -1.95
CA LEU A 160 21.62 25.01 -1.42
C LEU A 160 22.96 25.63 -1.82
N ARG A 161 23.14 26.03 -3.09
CA ARG A 161 24.38 26.65 -3.58
C ARG A 161 24.74 27.92 -2.79
N HIS A 162 23.73 28.70 -2.40
CA HIS A 162 23.90 29.96 -1.69
C HIS A 162 23.84 29.82 -0.16
N ASN A 163 23.60 28.63 0.37
CA ASN A 163 23.53 28.40 1.81
C ASN A 163 24.94 28.26 2.41
N SER A 164 25.43 29.35 3.00
CA SER A 164 26.74 29.39 3.64
C SER A 164 26.82 28.66 4.98
N TYR A 165 25.68 28.26 5.58
CA TYR A 165 25.65 27.50 6.85
C TYR A 165 25.93 26.01 6.67
N ILE A 166 25.83 25.49 5.45
CA ILE A 166 26.09 24.07 5.15
C ILE A 166 27.52 23.96 4.54
N PRO A 167 28.38 23.08 5.04
CA PRO A 167 29.70 22.84 4.45
C PRO A 167 29.59 22.40 2.97
N GLU A 168 30.57 22.84 2.16
CA GLU A 168 30.55 22.56 0.72
C GLU A 168 30.40 21.08 0.34
N PRO A 169 31.08 20.11 0.99
CA PRO A 169 30.88 18.70 0.68
C PRO A 169 29.45 18.21 0.92
N GLU A 170 28.78 18.70 1.98
CA GLU A 170 27.40 18.35 2.33
C GLU A 170 26.41 19.00 1.35
N ARG A 171 26.70 20.25 0.88
CA ARG A 171 25.91 20.92 -0.16
C ARG A 171 25.95 20.13 -1.46
N ASN A 172 27.16 19.73 -1.90
CA ASN A 172 27.34 18.96 -3.12
C ASN A 172 26.60 17.62 -3.04
N GLN A 173 26.69 16.90 -1.92
CA GLN A 173 25.94 15.67 -1.72
C GLN A 173 24.41 15.87 -1.75
N SER A 174 23.93 17.00 -1.22
CA SER A 174 22.51 17.34 -1.24
C SER A 174 22.04 17.68 -2.67
N ILE A 175 22.86 18.37 -3.45
CA ILE A 175 22.57 18.67 -4.86
C ILE A 175 22.50 17.37 -5.68
N GLU A 176 23.46 16.44 -5.51
CA GLU A 176 23.41 15.12 -6.16
C GLU A 176 22.14 14.33 -5.83
N ARG A 177 21.62 14.47 -4.61
CA ARG A 177 20.33 13.85 -4.23
C ARG A 177 19.17 14.48 -4.96
N ILE A 178 19.16 15.81 -5.11
CA ILE A 178 18.15 16.52 -5.90
C ILE A 178 18.20 16.08 -7.37
N ASP A 179 19.38 15.95 -7.95
CA ASP A 179 19.54 15.51 -9.34
C ASP A 179 18.98 14.10 -9.56
N LYS A 180 19.26 13.16 -8.64
CA LYS A 180 18.67 11.81 -8.66
C LYS A 180 17.15 11.82 -8.48
N MET A 181 16.62 12.71 -7.64
CA MET A 181 15.17 12.88 -7.50
C MET A 181 14.55 13.40 -8.79
N GLU A 182 15.19 14.35 -9.45
CA GLU A 182 14.73 14.90 -10.75
C GLU A 182 14.76 13.84 -11.85
N GLU A 183 15.80 13.00 -11.91
CA GLU A 183 15.85 11.85 -12.83
C GLU A 183 14.66 10.90 -12.60
N GLY A 184 14.38 10.55 -11.34
CA GLY A 184 13.22 9.73 -10.97
C GLY A 184 11.89 10.38 -11.34
N PHE A 185 11.78 11.71 -11.23
CA PHE A 185 10.61 12.46 -11.69
C PHE A 185 10.47 12.46 -13.21
N ASN A 186 11.55 12.66 -13.93
CA ASN A 186 11.53 12.65 -15.40
C ASN A 186 11.09 11.27 -15.93
N ALA A 187 11.48 10.19 -15.26
CA ALA A 187 11.04 8.84 -15.60
C ALA A 187 9.52 8.65 -15.48
N LEU A 188 8.81 9.41 -14.63
CA LEU A 188 7.34 9.34 -14.54
C LEU A 188 6.63 9.73 -15.84
N PHE A 189 7.25 10.55 -16.68
CA PHE A 189 6.65 11.12 -17.90
C PHE A 189 7.15 10.45 -19.18
N ASP A 190 8.10 9.54 -19.08
CA ASP A 190 8.64 8.79 -20.21
C ASP A 190 8.30 7.30 -20.03
N PRO A 191 7.44 6.71 -20.90
CA PRO A 191 7.07 5.29 -20.79
C PRO A 191 8.28 4.33 -20.84
N ASN A 192 9.32 4.67 -21.59
CA ASN A 192 10.51 3.82 -21.71
C ASN A 192 11.33 3.83 -20.41
N LEU A 193 11.51 5.02 -19.82
CA LEU A 193 12.21 5.15 -18.55
C LEU A 193 11.38 4.57 -17.40
N TYR A 194 10.06 4.78 -17.42
CA TYR A 194 9.15 4.22 -16.41
C TYR A 194 9.22 2.69 -16.36
N SER A 195 9.26 2.03 -17.51
CA SER A 195 9.33 0.56 -17.61
C SER A 195 10.62 -0.03 -17.03
N GLN A 196 11.66 0.78 -16.84
CA GLN A 196 12.93 0.36 -16.24
C GLN A 196 12.95 0.48 -14.71
N ILE A 197 11.93 1.08 -14.11
CA ILE A 197 11.81 1.19 -12.65
C ILE A 197 11.38 -0.16 -12.07
N THR A 198 12.32 -0.90 -11.50
CA THR A 198 12.09 -2.28 -11.04
C THR A 198 11.42 -2.40 -9.67
N ASP A 199 11.45 -1.36 -8.86
CA ASP A 199 10.88 -1.31 -7.51
C ASP A 199 9.43 -0.82 -7.48
N ARG A 200 8.87 -0.48 -8.65
CA ARG A 200 7.49 -0.02 -8.81
C ARG A 200 6.68 -1.04 -9.62
N ARG A 201 5.55 -1.45 -9.03
CA ARG A 201 4.63 -2.42 -9.62
C ARG A 201 3.49 -1.76 -10.40
N MET A 202 3.02 -0.61 -9.88
CA MET A 202 1.88 0.12 -10.45
C MET A 202 2.25 0.73 -11.81
N SER A 203 1.34 0.66 -12.78
CA SER A 203 1.54 1.25 -14.10
C SER A 203 1.76 2.76 -14.05
N GLN A 204 2.41 3.31 -15.07
CA GLN A 204 2.64 4.75 -15.19
C GLN A 204 1.32 5.54 -15.09
N ARG A 205 0.30 5.08 -15.83
CA ARG A 205 -1.00 5.76 -15.89
C ARG A 205 -1.71 5.77 -14.55
N ALA A 206 -1.69 4.64 -13.83
CA ALA A 206 -2.26 4.54 -12.50
C ALA A 206 -1.48 5.38 -11.47
N THR A 207 -0.14 5.43 -11.57
CA THR A 207 0.70 6.29 -10.72
C THR A 207 0.37 7.76 -10.92
N LEU A 208 0.29 8.20 -12.17
CA LEU A 208 -0.09 9.58 -12.51
C LEU A 208 -1.51 9.91 -11.99
N ALA A 209 -2.48 9.00 -12.17
CA ALA A 209 -3.83 9.18 -11.62
C ALA A 209 -3.82 9.33 -10.10
N THR A 210 -3.01 8.54 -9.40
CA THR A 210 -2.87 8.63 -7.93
C THR A 210 -2.29 9.98 -7.49
N ILE A 211 -1.29 10.52 -8.23
CA ILE A 211 -0.74 11.86 -8.00
C ILE A 211 -1.83 12.92 -8.19
N PHE A 212 -2.57 12.86 -9.31
CA PHE A 212 -3.64 13.81 -9.63
C PHE A 212 -4.73 13.83 -8.55
N ILE A 213 -5.24 12.67 -8.16
CA ILE A 213 -6.23 12.54 -7.07
C ILE A 213 -5.68 13.16 -5.77
N SER A 214 -4.42 12.90 -5.44
CA SER A 214 -3.81 13.38 -4.20
C SER A 214 -3.61 14.90 -4.16
N LEU A 215 -3.26 15.50 -5.31
CA LEU A 215 -3.07 16.94 -5.44
C LEU A 215 -4.39 17.72 -5.38
N TYR A 216 -5.43 17.18 -5.99
CA TYR A 216 -6.74 17.85 -6.12
C TYR A 216 -7.82 17.24 -5.22
N ARG A 217 -7.43 16.55 -4.15
CA ARG A 217 -8.32 15.88 -3.20
C ARG A 217 -9.38 16.78 -2.53
N GLU A 218 -9.23 18.10 -2.65
CA GLU A 218 -10.19 19.07 -2.10
C GLU A 218 -11.41 19.25 -2.97
N TYR A 219 -11.35 18.83 -4.24
CA TYR A 219 -12.52 18.80 -5.10
C TYR A 219 -13.47 17.66 -4.69
N PRO A 220 -14.80 17.92 -4.58
CA PRO A 220 -15.77 16.94 -4.10
C PRO A 220 -15.68 15.58 -4.77
N LEU A 221 -15.56 15.54 -6.11
CA LEU A 221 -15.50 14.29 -6.86
C LEU A 221 -14.22 13.47 -6.58
N LEU A 222 -13.13 14.10 -6.11
CA LEU A 222 -11.87 13.44 -5.84
C LEU A 222 -11.67 13.06 -4.35
N GLN A 223 -12.56 13.50 -3.46
CA GLN A 223 -12.46 13.20 -2.03
C GLN A 223 -12.58 11.71 -1.73
N LEU A 224 -13.62 11.05 -2.25
CA LEU A 224 -13.81 9.61 -2.04
C LEU A 224 -12.70 8.76 -2.67
N PRO A 225 -12.27 8.98 -3.93
CA PRO A 225 -11.06 8.38 -4.48
C PRO A 225 -9.83 8.54 -3.59
N PHE A 226 -9.56 9.74 -3.11
CA PHE A 226 -8.44 9.99 -2.20
C PHE A 226 -8.58 9.22 -0.87
N GLN A 227 -9.76 9.27 -0.24
CA GLN A 227 -10.01 8.52 0.99
C GLN A 227 -9.82 7.02 0.79
N PHE A 228 -10.32 6.48 -0.31
CA PHE A 228 -10.14 5.07 -0.66
C PHE A 228 -8.67 4.68 -0.74
N LEU A 229 -7.86 5.44 -1.50
CA LEU A 229 -6.42 5.20 -1.65
C LEU A 229 -5.67 5.33 -0.31
N ASN A 230 -5.99 6.35 0.47
CA ASN A 230 -5.38 6.56 1.78
C ASN A 230 -5.71 5.40 2.75
N THR A 231 -6.96 4.93 2.74
CA THR A 231 -7.40 3.84 3.62
C THR A 231 -6.81 2.49 3.20
N LEU A 232 -6.50 2.28 1.90
CA LEU A 232 -5.73 1.13 1.42
C LEU A 232 -4.28 1.15 1.96
N VAL A 233 -3.65 2.32 1.96
CA VAL A 233 -2.30 2.48 2.53
C VAL A 233 -2.32 2.19 4.02
N GLU A 234 -3.30 2.73 4.75
CA GLU A 234 -3.50 2.46 6.18
C GLU A 234 -3.68 0.95 6.45
N MET A 235 -4.45 0.25 5.63
CA MET A 235 -4.61 -1.20 5.74
C MET A 235 -3.27 -1.94 5.56
N ASP A 236 -2.47 -1.58 4.56
CA ASP A 236 -1.16 -2.19 4.31
C ASP A 236 -0.16 -1.91 5.46
N GLU A 237 -0.25 -0.73 6.08
CA GLU A 237 0.52 -0.38 7.28
C GLU A 237 0.07 -1.17 8.51
N ASN A 238 -1.22 -1.38 8.69
CA ASN A 238 -1.78 -2.21 9.76
C ASN A 238 -1.36 -3.69 9.60
N PHE A 239 -1.35 -4.23 8.38
CA PHE A 239 -0.78 -5.55 8.10
C PHE A 239 0.69 -5.65 8.51
N THR A 240 1.48 -4.64 8.15
CA THR A 240 2.90 -4.54 8.51
C THR A 240 3.08 -4.52 10.02
N MET A 241 2.29 -3.70 10.71
CA MET A 241 2.34 -3.59 12.18
C MET A 241 1.91 -4.88 12.86
N TRP A 242 0.86 -5.56 12.38
CA TRP A 242 0.43 -6.84 12.91
C TRP A 242 1.54 -7.90 12.79
N ARG A 243 2.19 -8.03 11.62
CA ARG A 243 3.33 -8.95 11.43
C ARG A 243 4.51 -8.61 12.33
N TYR A 244 4.81 -7.32 12.49
CA TYR A 244 5.89 -6.85 13.35
C TYR A 244 5.62 -7.17 14.82
N ARG A 245 4.41 -6.89 15.32
CA ARG A 245 4.02 -7.26 16.69
C ARG A 245 4.07 -8.78 16.92
N HIS A 246 3.64 -9.55 15.94
CA HIS A 246 3.77 -11.00 15.96
C HIS A 246 5.25 -11.47 16.08
N SER A 247 6.15 -10.83 15.34
CA SER A 247 7.59 -11.16 15.41
C SER A 247 8.17 -10.85 16.78
N ILE A 248 7.81 -9.70 17.38
CA ILE A 248 8.26 -9.32 18.74
C ILE A 248 7.73 -10.32 19.77
N MET A 249 6.44 -10.64 19.74
CA MET A 249 5.84 -11.62 20.65
C MET A 249 6.55 -12.98 20.53
N THR A 250 6.77 -13.45 19.31
CA THR A 250 7.47 -14.74 19.07
C THR A 250 8.89 -14.71 19.62
N SER A 251 9.65 -13.62 19.37
CA SER A 251 11.00 -13.45 19.93
C SER A 251 10.99 -13.46 21.45
N ARG A 252 10.01 -12.82 22.08
CA ARG A 252 9.86 -12.80 23.55
C ARG A 252 9.52 -14.17 24.11
N MET A 253 8.69 -14.97 23.40
CA MET A 253 8.22 -16.29 23.91
C MET A 253 9.24 -17.40 23.72
N ILE A 254 9.91 -17.47 22.57
CA ILE A 254 10.81 -18.57 22.21
C ILE A 254 12.27 -18.16 21.91
N GLY A 255 12.56 -16.85 21.86
CA GLY A 255 13.89 -16.36 21.50
C GLY A 255 14.30 -16.78 20.08
N ALA A 256 15.55 -17.24 19.93
CA ALA A 256 16.08 -17.74 18.66
C ALA A 256 15.76 -19.22 18.39
N ARG A 257 14.90 -19.86 19.19
CA ARG A 257 14.53 -21.28 18.99
C ARG A 257 13.77 -21.47 17.71
N ILE A 258 13.89 -22.66 17.12
CA ILE A 258 13.12 -23.06 15.94
C ILE A 258 11.63 -23.09 16.31
N GLY A 259 10.81 -22.44 15.52
CA GLY A 259 9.36 -22.47 15.65
C GLY A 259 8.78 -23.86 15.26
N THR A 260 7.52 -24.11 15.60
CA THR A 260 6.81 -25.37 15.25
C THR A 260 6.74 -25.59 13.73
N GLY A 261 6.88 -24.55 12.91
CA GLY A 261 6.95 -24.62 11.44
C GLY A 261 8.34 -24.86 10.86
N GLY A 262 9.38 -25.14 11.68
CA GLY A 262 10.73 -25.50 11.20
C GLY A 262 11.62 -24.34 10.77
N SER A 263 11.19 -23.08 10.92
CA SER A 263 11.99 -21.88 10.65
C SER A 263 12.40 -21.18 11.94
N SER A 264 13.44 -20.29 11.88
CA SER A 264 13.70 -19.32 12.95
C SER A 264 12.50 -18.36 13.02
N GLY A 265 11.60 -18.59 14.00
CA GLY A 265 10.27 -17.98 14.02
C GLY A 265 10.28 -16.45 13.95
N SER A 266 11.07 -15.79 14.82
CA SER A 266 11.10 -14.32 14.91
C SER A 266 11.73 -13.66 13.67
N ASP A 267 12.85 -14.19 13.16
CA ASP A 267 13.55 -13.61 12.01
C ASP A 267 12.73 -13.73 10.72
N TYR A 268 12.06 -14.87 10.54
CA TYR A 268 11.13 -15.07 9.43
C TYR A 268 10.01 -14.02 9.47
N LEU A 269 9.35 -13.86 10.61
CA LEU A 269 8.25 -12.92 10.80
C LEU A 269 8.70 -11.47 10.62
N ALA A 270 9.88 -11.09 11.12
CA ALA A 270 10.44 -9.75 10.91
C ALA A 270 10.68 -9.46 9.43
N LYS A 271 11.22 -10.41 8.67
CA LYS A 271 11.40 -10.26 7.22
C LYS A 271 10.06 -10.11 6.48
N THR A 272 9.01 -10.81 6.92
CA THR A 272 7.68 -10.69 6.30
C THR A 272 7.07 -9.31 6.50
N SER A 273 7.29 -8.67 7.65
CA SER A 273 6.76 -7.33 7.94
C SER A 273 7.31 -6.25 7.00
N ILE A 274 8.57 -6.42 6.53
CA ILE A 274 9.22 -5.44 5.63
C ILE A 274 8.89 -5.73 4.16
N LYS A 275 8.97 -7.00 3.73
CA LYS A 275 8.91 -7.37 2.31
C LYS A 275 7.48 -7.57 1.77
N GLN A 276 6.55 -8.01 2.61
CA GLN A 276 5.22 -8.42 2.16
C GLN A 276 4.22 -7.26 2.24
N ARG A 277 4.44 -6.24 1.42
CA ARG A 277 3.55 -5.08 1.27
C ARG A 277 2.89 -5.11 -0.11
N VAL A 278 1.66 -4.64 -0.19
CA VAL A 278 0.85 -4.67 -1.43
C VAL A 278 0.70 -3.27 -2.04
N PHE A 279 0.33 -2.28 -1.24
CA PHE A 279 -0.03 -0.94 -1.72
C PHE A 279 1.09 0.09 -1.53
N VAL A 280 2.34 -0.36 -1.50
CA VAL A 280 3.51 0.50 -1.28
C VAL A 280 3.66 1.59 -2.37
N ASP A 281 3.25 1.30 -3.60
CA ASP A 281 3.34 2.27 -4.71
C ASP A 281 2.42 3.47 -4.49
N ILE A 282 1.21 3.25 -3.95
CA ILE A 282 0.28 4.33 -3.58
C ILE A 282 0.91 5.20 -2.49
N LYS A 283 1.51 4.58 -1.47
CA LYS A 283 2.23 5.30 -0.40
C LYS A 283 3.39 6.14 -0.96
N ASN A 284 4.17 5.58 -1.88
CA ASN A 284 5.36 6.23 -2.44
C ASN A 284 5.02 7.47 -3.27
N VAL A 285 3.77 7.61 -3.72
CA VAL A 285 3.30 8.85 -4.39
C VAL A 285 3.47 10.08 -3.50
N SER A 286 3.45 9.94 -2.17
CA SER A 286 3.68 11.07 -1.25
C SER A 286 4.99 11.81 -1.51
N GLY A 287 6.04 11.12 -1.96
CA GLY A 287 7.31 11.73 -2.34
C GLY A 287 7.28 12.52 -3.66
N MET A 288 6.17 12.46 -4.39
CA MET A 288 5.98 13.13 -5.68
C MET A 288 5.02 14.32 -5.57
N LEU A 289 4.46 14.59 -4.39
CA LEU A 289 3.54 15.69 -4.19
C LEU A 289 4.30 17.01 -4.06
N ILE A 290 3.68 18.08 -4.55
CA ILE A 290 4.19 19.45 -4.48
C ILE A 290 3.38 20.29 -3.48
N PRO A 291 3.97 21.39 -2.94
CA PRO A 291 3.25 22.29 -2.06
C PRO A 291 1.99 22.88 -2.72
N ARG A 292 0.94 23.09 -1.92
CA ARG A 292 -0.36 23.59 -2.43
C ARG A 292 -0.28 24.90 -3.21
N ASN A 293 0.56 25.82 -2.78
CA ASN A 293 0.71 27.12 -3.41
C ASN A 293 1.34 27.11 -4.81
N VAL A 294 1.88 25.98 -5.24
CA VAL A 294 2.47 25.81 -6.58
C VAL A 294 1.73 24.76 -7.42
N ILE A 295 0.63 24.17 -6.91
CA ILE A 295 -0.20 23.25 -7.70
C ILE A 295 -0.78 24.01 -8.90
N PRO A 296 -0.63 23.51 -10.14
CA PRO A 296 -1.18 24.15 -11.33
C PRO A 296 -2.71 24.31 -11.22
N PRO A 297 -3.30 25.47 -11.53
CA PRO A 297 -4.75 25.62 -11.54
C PRO A 297 -5.38 24.75 -12.64
N LEU A 298 -6.53 24.14 -12.34
CA LEU A 298 -7.30 23.42 -13.35
C LEU A 298 -8.14 24.38 -14.20
N PRO A 299 -8.35 24.08 -15.51
CA PRO A 299 -9.29 24.81 -16.34
C PRO A 299 -10.69 24.80 -15.76
N GLN A 300 -11.47 25.90 -15.96
CA GLN A 300 -12.82 26.04 -15.43
C GLN A 300 -13.77 24.91 -15.89
N GLU A 301 -13.58 24.39 -17.10
CA GLU A 301 -14.35 23.25 -17.60
C GLU A 301 -14.14 22.00 -16.73
N ILE A 302 -12.89 21.74 -16.28
CA ILE A 302 -12.58 20.61 -15.41
C ILE A 302 -13.08 20.88 -13.99
N VAL A 303 -12.87 22.10 -13.49
CA VAL A 303 -13.37 22.51 -12.16
C VAL A 303 -14.88 22.32 -12.08
N GLY A 304 -15.63 22.72 -13.11
CA GLY A 304 -17.07 22.53 -13.16
C GLY A 304 -17.53 21.06 -13.14
N LYS A 305 -16.70 20.14 -13.66
CA LYS A 305 -16.98 18.70 -13.60
C LYS A 305 -16.58 18.06 -12.25
N LEU A 306 -15.61 18.64 -11.54
CA LEU A 306 -15.10 18.13 -10.27
C LEU A 306 -15.82 18.68 -9.04
N SER A 307 -16.64 19.71 -9.21
CA SER A 307 -17.33 20.42 -8.12
C SER A 307 -18.78 20.71 -8.46
N PHE A 308 -19.55 21.01 -7.43
CA PHE A 308 -20.88 21.58 -7.55
C PHE A 308 -21.06 22.69 -6.51
N VAL A 309 -21.92 23.65 -6.81
CA VAL A 309 -22.26 24.76 -5.92
C VAL A 309 -23.77 24.73 -5.70
N PHE A 310 -24.19 24.79 -4.44
CA PHE A 310 -25.60 25.06 -4.10
C PHE A 310 -25.83 26.58 -4.18
N GLU A 311 -26.66 27.01 -5.12
CA GLU A 311 -27.14 28.37 -5.12
C GLU A 311 -28.20 28.55 -4.04
N MET A 312 -28.04 29.58 -3.18
CA MET A 312 -28.98 29.93 -2.13
C MET A 312 -30.00 30.99 -2.64
#